data_302636686828661e315791d5b55b863c
#
_entry.id   302636686828661e315791d5b55b863c
#
_cell.length_a   1.000
_cell.length_b   1.000
_cell.length_c   1.000
_cell.angle_alpha   90.00
_cell.angle_beta   90.00
_cell.angle_gamma   90.00
#
_symmetry.space_group_name_H-M   'P 1'
#
loop_
_entity.id
_entity.type
_entity.pdbx_description
1 polymer ?
#
loop_
_entity_poly.entity_id
_entity_poly.type
_entity_poly.pdbx_seq_one_letter_code
_entity_poly.pdbx_strand_id
1 'polypeptide(L)'
;MMKTFSAKASEVPRQWWLIDAKDQVLGRVAVKAANLLRGREKAVFTPHVDTGDFVIVVNADKVRVTGKKEEQKTFMSFSGYVGGHKSENIRARRVRHPELLIERAIRGMIPHNRLGRSVYRKLKVYRGEDHPHAAQQPSPVKLR
;
A
#
# COMPACT_ATOMS: atom_id res chain seq x y z
N MET A 1 -8.16 37.64 -12.47
CA MET A 1 -7.03 36.70 -12.17
C MET A 1 -7.58 35.29 -11.99
N MET A 2 -7.25 34.35 -12.86
CA MET A 2 -7.59 32.96 -12.68
C MET A 2 -6.72 32.37 -11.53
N LYS A 3 -7.36 31.95 -10.43
CA LYS A 3 -6.66 31.24 -9.34
C LYS A 3 -6.73 29.75 -9.62
N THR A 4 -5.61 29.05 -9.57
CA THR A 4 -5.57 27.58 -9.62
C THR A 4 -6.20 27.01 -8.35
N PHE A 5 -7.01 25.95 -8.51
CA PHE A 5 -7.63 25.26 -7.39
C PHE A 5 -6.55 24.61 -6.51
N SER A 6 -6.67 24.78 -5.20
CA SER A 6 -5.87 24.09 -4.20
C SER A 6 -6.80 23.50 -3.15
N ALA A 7 -6.74 22.18 -2.99
CA ALA A 7 -7.60 21.50 -2.03
C ALA A 7 -7.23 21.86 -0.59
N LYS A 8 -8.25 21.93 0.29
CA LYS A 8 -8.05 21.99 1.74
C LYS A 8 -8.28 20.63 2.33
N ALA A 9 -7.37 20.16 3.20
CA ALA A 9 -7.42 18.83 3.78
C ALA A 9 -8.70 18.52 4.58
N SER A 10 -9.33 19.55 5.15
CA SER A 10 -10.59 19.45 5.90
C SER A 10 -11.83 19.25 5.03
N GLU A 11 -11.78 19.68 3.78
CA GLU A 11 -12.93 19.66 2.87
C GLU A 11 -12.96 18.42 1.96
N VAL A 12 -11.86 17.64 1.93
CA VAL A 12 -11.76 16.47 1.05
C VAL A 12 -12.48 15.27 1.66
N PRO A 13 -13.52 14.72 1.01
CA PRO A 13 -14.17 13.50 1.47
C PRO A 13 -13.20 12.32 1.37
N ARG A 14 -13.12 11.52 2.43
CA ARG A 14 -12.30 10.31 2.49
C ARG A 14 -13.19 9.09 2.47
N GLN A 15 -12.86 8.15 1.59
CA GLN A 15 -13.56 6.87 1.43
C GLN A 15 -12.68 5.72 1.89
N TRP A 16 -13.31 4.58 2.15
CA TRP A 16 -12.63 3.34 2.47
C TRP A 16 -12.75 2.38 1.29
N TRP A 17 -11.61 1.85 0.87
CA TRP A 17 -11.52 0.93 -0.25
C TRP A 17 -10.97 -0.42 0.20
N LEU A 18 -11.60 -1.49 -0.28
CA LEU A 18 -11.18 -2.87 -0.05
C LEU A 18 -10.57 -3.44 -1.33
N ILE A 19 -9.34 -3.92 -1.25
CA ILE A 19 -8.63 -4.60 -2.33
C ILE A 19 -8.39 -6.04 -1.92
N ASP A 20 -8.89 -6.99 -2.69
CA ASP A 20 -8.53 -8.40 -2.54
C ASP A 20 -7.27 -8.70 -3.35
N ALA A 21 -6.23 -9.17 -2.65
CA ALA A 21 -4.94 -9.51 -3.25
C ALA A 21 -4.86 -10.97 -3.73
N LYS A 22 -5.91 -11.78 -3.53
CA LYS A 22 -5.93 -13.18 -3.91
C LYS A 22 -5.66 -13.33 -5.42
N ASP A 23 -4.65 -14.14 -5.76
CA ASP A 23 -4.20 -14.44 -7.13
C ASP A 23 -3.80 -13.21 -7.98
N GLN A 24 -3.74 -12.02 -7.36
CA GLN A 24 -3.35 -10.79 -8.02
C GLN A 24 -1.83 -10.60 -8.01
N VAL A 25 -1.31 -9.99 -9.07
CA VAL A 25 0.12 -9.67 -9.16
C VAL A 25 0.46 -8.55 -8.18
N LEU A 26 1.45 -8.77 -7.31
CA LEU A 26 1.90 -7.84 -6.27
C LEU A 26 2.06 -6.39 -6.76
N GLY A 27 2.69 -6.21 -7.93
CA GLY A 27 2.92 -4.86 -8.49
C GLY A 27 1.62 -4.15 -8.87
N ARG A 28 0.62 -4.86 -9.41
CA ARG A 28 -0.68 -4.27 -9.78
C ARG A 28 -1.48 -3.87 -8.54
N VAL A 29 -1.51 -4.73 -7.52
CA VAL A 29 -2.10 -4.39 -6.22
C VAL A 29 -1.45 -3.13 -5.65
N ALA A 30 -0.11 -3.08 -5.64
CA ALA A 30 0.64 -1.96 -5.08
C ALA A 30 0.40 -0.64 -5.82
N VAL A 31 0.35 -0.65 -7.16
CA VAL A 31 0.07 0.55 -7.96
C VAL A 31 -1.33 1.09 -7.67
N LYS A 32 -2.35 0.21 -7.67
CA LYS A 32 -3.73 0.64 -7.41
C LYS A 32 -3.88 1.19 -6.00
N ALA A 33 -3.36 0.49 -5.00
CA ALA A 33 -3.37 0.95 -3.61
C ALA A 33 -2.65 2.29 -3.43
N ALA A 34 -1.48 2.47 -4.04
CA ALA A 34 -0.72 3.72 -3.96
C ALA A 34 -1.48 4.90 -4.61
N ASN A 35 -2.16 4.68 -5.73
CA ASN A 35 -2.96 5.71 -6.40
C ASN A 35 -4.15 6.16 -5.54
N LEU A 36 -4.87 5.21 -4.92
CA LEU A 36 -5.99 5.50 -4.01
C LEU A 36 -5.51 6.24 -2.76
N LEU A 37 -4.42 5.77 -2.13
CA LEU A 37 -3.82 6.39 -0.94
C LEU A 37 -3.36 7.83 -1.20
N ARG A 38 -2.82 8.10 -2.40
CA ARG A 38 -2.38 9.45 -2.80
C ARG A 38 -3.54 10.33 -3.29
N GLY A 39 -4.69 9.73 -3.61
CA GLY A 39 -5.84 10.43 -4.17
C GLY A 39 -5.65 10.83 -5.63
N ARG A 40 -4.77 10.18 -6.40
CA ARG A 40 -4.49 10.52 -7.81
C ARG A 40 -5.69 10.32 -8.74
N GLU A 41 -6.65 9.51 -8.33
CA GLU A 41 -7.86 9.25 -9.11
C GLU A 41 -8.95 10.31 -8.85
N LYS A 42 -8.75 11.21 -7.89
CA LYS A 42 -9.68 12.29 -7.58
C LYS A 42 -9.39 13.54 -8.40
N ALA A 43 -10.45 14.20 -8.87
CA ALA A 43 -10.33 15.48 -9.59
C ALA A 43 -9.69 16.59 -8.73
N VAL A 44 -9.87 16.53 -7.41
CA VAL A 44 -9.32 17.48 -6.43
C VAL A 44 -7.88 17.17 -6.01
N PHE A 45 -7.20 16.28 -6.72
CA PHE A 45 -5.82 15.91 -6.38
C PHE A 45 -4.90 17.13 -6.35
N THR A 46 -4.25 17.32 -5.21
CA THR A 46 -3.27 18.39 -4.99
C THR A 46 -1.99 17.78 -4.41
N PRO A 47 -0.81 17.95 -5.05
CA PRO A 47 0.42 17.23 -4.67
C PRO A 47 0.92 17.49 -3.25
N HIS A 48 0.67 18.68 -2.69
CA HIS A 48 1.13 19.09 -1.36
C HIS A 48 0.09 18.87 -0.25
N VAL A 49 -1.12 18.42 -0.58
CA VAL A 49 -2.21 18.16 0.35
C VAL A 49 -2.58 16.68 0.33
N ASP A 50 -2.91 16.12 1.49
CA ASP A 50 -3.41 14.74 1.59
C ASP A 50 -4.87 14.67 1.17
N THR A 51 -5.10 14.33 -0.11
CA THR A 51 -6.42 14.15 -0.71
C THR A 51 -6.83 12.67 -0.82
N GLY A 52 -5.99 11.75 -0.36
CA GLY A 52 -6.18 10.31 -0.53
C GLY A 52 -7.15 9.68 0.45
N ASP A 53 -7.50 8.44 0.12
CA ASP A 53 -8.46 7.59 0.82
C ASP A 53 -7.78 6.58 1.75
N PHE A 54 -8.60 5.87 2.51
CA PHE A 54 -8.16 4.71 3.28
C PHE A 54 -8.21 3.46 2.40
N VAL A 55 -7.20 2.60 2.52
CA VAL A 55 -7.12 1.36 1.74
C VAL A 55 -6.89 0.19 2.66
N ILE A 56 -7.74 -0.82 2.52
CA ILE A 56 -7.63 -2.11 3.18
C ILE A 56 -7.23 -3.13 2.10
N VAL A 57 -6.18 -3.90 2.35
CA VAL A 57 -5.78 -5.02 1.49
C VAL A 57 -5.93 -6.31 2.27
N VAL A 58 -6.67 -7.26 1.73
CA VAL A 58 -6.91 -8.59 2.31
C VAL A 58 -6.22 -9.69 1.49
N ASN A 59 -6.11 -10.89 2.07
CA ASN A 59 -5.47 -12.05 1.43
C ASN A 59 -4.01 -11.81 1.04
N ALA A 60 -3.23 -11.15 1.89
CA ALA A 60 -1.83 -10.85 1.60
C ALA A 60 -0.95 -12.10 1.41
N ASP A 61 -1.30 -13.23 2.01
CA ASP A 61 -0.63 -14.51 1.86
C ASP A 61 -0.76 -15.11 0.45
N LYS A 62 -1.88 -14.82 -0.24
CA LYS A 62 -2.24 -15.37 -1.57
C LYS A 62 -1.82 -14.47 -2.73
N VAL A 63 -1.09 -13.38 -2.49
CA VAL A 63 -0.61 -12.48 -3.53
C VAL A 63 0.37 -13.19 -4.46
N ARG A 64 0.22 -12.99 -5.76
CA ARG A 64 1.07 -13.62 -6.78
C ARG A 64 2.31 -12.77 -7.08
N VAL A 65 3.45 -13.44 -7.18
CA VAL A 65 4.71 -12.83 -7.65
C VAL A 65 5.11 -13.49 -8.96
N THR A 66 5.55 -12.71 -9.96
CA THR A 66 5.86 -13.22 -11.29
C THR A 66 7.32 -13.64 -11.42
N GLY A 67 7.58 -14.64 -12.29
CA GLY A 67 8.91 -15.17 -12.60
C GLY A 67 9.55 -15.85 -11.38
N LYS A 68 10.87 -15.88 -11.36
CA LYS A 68 11.66 -16.53 -10.27
C LYS A 68 11.92 -15.60 -9.05
N LYS A 69 11.17 -14.49 -8.92
CA LYS A 69 11.38 -13.51 -7.85
C LYS A 69 11.15 -14.06 -6.45
N GLU A 70 10.33 -15.09 -6.32
CA GLU A 70 10.03 -15.70 -5.02
C GLU A 70 11.29 -16.27 -4.34
N GLU A 71 12.22 -16.78 -5.13
CA GLU A 71 13.49 -17.32 -4.67
C GLU A 71 14.64 -16.32 -4.78
N GLN A 72 14.70 -15.57 -5.88
CA GLN A 72 15.83 -14.71 -6.20
C GLN A 72 15.78 -13.36 -5.52
N LYS A 73 14.58 -12.79 -5.29
CA LYS A 73 14.47 -11.46 -4.68
C LYS A 73 14.68 -11.55 -3.19
N THR A 74 15.72 -10.88 -2.72
CA THR A 74 16.07 -10.77 -1.31
C THR A 74 15.76 -9.39 -0.75
N PHE A 75 15.33 -9.37 0.50
CA PHE A 75 15.20 -8.16 1.30
C PHE A 75 16.34 -8.10 2.29
N MET A 76 17.12 -7.04 2.23
CA MET A 76 18.24 -6.83 3.15
C MET A 76 17.83 -5.88 4.27
N SER A 77 18.26 -6.18 5.48
CA SER A 77 18.17 -5.30 6.64
C SER A 77 19.54 -5.26 7.33
N PHE A 78 19.84 -4.14 7.95
CA PHE A 78 21.10 -3.92 8.67
C PHE A 78 20.80 -3.36 10.05
N SER A 79 21.36 -3.98 11.09
CA SER A 79 21.12 -3.58 12.48
C SER A 79 21.98 -2.42 12.96
N GLY A 80 22.98 -2.00 12.17
CA GLY A 80 23.95 -0.97 12.56
C GLY A 80 25.23 -1.51 13.20
N TYR A 81 25.28 -2.80 13.52
CA TYR A 81 26.47 -3.44 14.10
C TYR A 81 27.26 -4.22 13.07
N VAL A 82 28.56 -4.40 13.32
CA VAL A 82 29.43 -5.23 12.46
C VAL A 82 28.84 -6.64 12.35
N GLY A 83 28.71 -7.16 11.11
CA GLY A 83 28.09 -8.45 10.85
C GLY A 83 26.55 -8.46 10.97
N GLY A 84 25.89 -7.31 11.19
CA GLY A 84 24.46 -7.19 11.39
C GLY A 84 23.60 -7.21 10.11
N HIS A 85 24.16 -7.64 8.98
CA HIS A 85 23.39 -7.86 7.75
C HIS A 85 22.51 -9.10 7.85
N LYS A 86 21.21 -8.92 7.57
CA LYS A 86 20.27 -10.01 7.43
C LYS A 86 19.62 -9.94 6.05
N SER A 87 19.58 -11.06 5.35
CA SER A 87 18.88 -11.21 4.07
C SER A 87 17.78 -12.24 4.18
N GLU A 88 16.65 -11.97 3.58
CA GLU A 88 15.49 -12.84 3.57
C GLU A 88 14.86 -12.81 2.18
N ASN A 89 14.58 -13.97 1.59
CA ASN A 89 13.88 -14.05 0.30
C ASN A 89 12.36 -13.88 0.47
N ILE A 90 11.64 -13.67 -0.64
CA ILE A 90 10.19 -13.49 -0.63
C ILE A 90 9.50 -14.70 -0.01
N ARG A 91 9.93 -15.93 -0.36
CA ARG A 91 9.34 -17.17 0.14
C ARG A 91 9.37 -17.25 1.66
N ALA A 92 10.53 -16.99 2.28
CA ALA A 92 10.65 -16.99 3.74
C ALA A 92 9.80 -15.89 4.40
N ARG A 93 9.79 -14.68 3.80
CA ARG A 93 8.98 -13.56 4.30
C ARG A 93 7.48 -13.83 4.20
N ARG A 94 7.00 -14.47 3.13
CA ARG A 94 5.59 -14.85 2.97
C ARG A 94 5.10 -15.76 4.10
N VAL A 95 5.93 -16.68 4.55
CA VAL A 95 5.58 -17.58 5.65
C VAL A 95 5.47 -16.82 6.98
N ARG A 96 6.41 -15.91 7.23
CA ARG A 96 6.52 -15.21 8.52
C ARG A 96 5.59 -14.01 8.61
N HIS A 97 5.66 -13.10 7.63
CA HIS A 97 4.96 -11.81 7.61
C HIS A 97 4.56 -11.44 6.19
N PRO A 98 3.50 -12.05 5.62
CA PRO A 98 3.07 -11.79 4.25
C PRO A 98 2.62 -10.33 4.04
N GLU A 99 2.09 -9.68 5.07
CA GLU A 99 1.66 -8.29 5.03
C GLU A 99 2.80 -7.35 4.60
N LEU A 100 4.01 -7.59 5.11
CA LEU A 100 5.19 -6.77 4.82
C LEU A 100 5.60 -6.80 3.34
N LEU A 101 5.21 -7.82 2.58
CA LEU A 101 5.47 -7.86 1.13
C LEU A 101 4.70 -6.75 0.41
N ILE A 102 3.40 -6.65 0.72
CA ILE A 102 2.50 -5.66 0.13
C ILE A 102 2.85 -4.26 0.64
N GLU A 103 3.02 -4.13 1.94
CA GLU A 103 3.36 -2.86 2.59
C GLU A 103 4.63 -2.25 2.00
N ARG A 104 5.69 -3.05 1.82
CA ARG A 104 6.95 -2.57 1.27
C ARG A 104 6.83 -2.19 -0.20
N ALA A 105 6.04 -2.94 -0.98
CA ALA A 105 5.77 -2.60 -2.38
C ALA A 105 5.01 -1.28 -2.51
N ILE A 106 3.97 -1.07 -1.70
CA ILE A 106 3.19 0.18 -1.69
C ILE A 106 4.02 1.35 -1.17
N ARG A 107 4.78 1.16 -0.08
CA ARG A 107 5.64 2.19 0.47
C ARG A 107 6.67 2.70 -0.52
N GLY A 108 7.23 1.82 -1.36
CA GLY A 108 8.15 2.19 -2.45
C GLY A 108 7.51 3.04 -3.55
N MET A 109 6.16 3.05 -3.66
CA MET A 109 5.40 3.81 -4.65
C MET A 109 4.81 5.12 -4.11
N ILE A 110 4.98 5.37 -2.81
CA ILE A 110 4.55 6.60 -2.14
C ILE A 110 5.78 7.50 -1.94
N PRO A 111 5.66 8.84 -2.06
CA PRO A 111 6.76 9.77 -1.81
C PRO A 111 7.37 9.61 -0.43
N HIS A 112 8.71 9.66 -0.35
CA HIS A 112 9.47 9.47 0.90
C HIS A 112 9.64 10.79 1.68
N ASN A 113 8.52 11.48 1.96
CA ASN A 113 8.49 12.74 2.70
C ASN A 113 7.51 12.68 3.89
N ARG A 114 7.34 13.78 4.62
CA ARG A 114 6.41 13.86 5.75
C ARG A 114 4.98 13.55 5.33
N LEU A 115 4.53 14.10 4.20
CA LEU A 115 3.20 13.83 3.62
C LEU A 115 3.03 12.34 3.29
N GLY A 116 4.03 11.73 2.65
CA GLY A 116 3.99 10.30 2.31
C GLY A 116 3.90 9.40 3.54
N ARG A 117 4.51 9.76 4.66
CA ARG A 117 4.35 9.02 5.94
C ARG A 117 2.93 9.12 6.47
N SER A 118 2.29 10.29 6.37
CA SER A 118 0.89 10.48 6.76
C SER A 118 -0.05 9.67 5.86
N VAL A 119 0.17 9.71 4.56
CA VAL A 119 -0.58 8.92 3.56
C VAL A 119 -0.44 7.42 3.82
N TYR A 120 0.77 6.94 4.11
CA TYR A 120 1.03 5.52 4.39
C TYR A 120 0.27 4.98 5.62
N ARG A 121 0.01 5.80 6.64
CA ARG A 121 -0.77 5.40 7.83
C ARG A 121 -2.20 4.98 7.52
N LYS A 122 -2.73 5.40 6.36
CA LYS A 122 -4.08 5.05 5.89
C LYS A 122 -4.16 3.67 5.23
N LEU A 123 -3.01 3.01 5.03
CA LEU A 123 -2.93 1.65 4.55
C LEU A 123 -3.12 0.66 5.70
N LYS A 124 -3.99 -0.33 5.49
CA LYS A 124 -4.19 -1.48 6.37
C LYS A 124 -4.05 -2.74 5.55
N VAL A 125 -3.19 -3.66 5.97
CA VAL A 125 -2.95 -4.92 5.26
C VAL A 125 -3.22 -6.07 6.20
N TYR A 126 -3.96 -7.07 5.73
CA TYR A 126 -4.35 -8.25 6.49
C TYR A 126 -3.93 -9.51 5.74
N ARG A 127 -3.46 -10.49 6.50
CA ARG A 127 -3.02 -11.77 5.98
C ARG A 127 -4.16 -12.55 5.33
N GLY A 128 -5.27 -12.68 6.06
CA GLY A 128 -6.45 -13.41 5.64
C GLY A 128 -7.51 -12.54 4.99
N GLU A 129 -8.72 -13.07 4.98
CA GLU A 129 -9.90 -12.43 4.40
C GLU A 129 -10.59 -11.48 5.39
N ASP A 130 -10.44 -11.77 6.69
CA ASP A 130 -11.08 -11.02 7.76
C ASP A 130 -10.35 -9.70 8.06
N HIS A 131 -11.14 -8.65 8.31
CA HIS A 131 -10.64 -7.34 8.71
C HIS A 131 -11.57 -6.67 9.75
N PRO A 132 -11.05 -5.88 10.71
CA PRO A 132 -11.87 -5.26 11.77
C PRO A 132 -12.62 -4.00 11.33
N HIS A 133 -12.57 -3.62 10.04
CA HIS A 133 -13.12 -2.37 9.51
C HIS A 133 -14.48 -2.53 8.83
N ALA A 134 -15.32 -3.46 9.29
CA ALA A 134 -16.67 -3.65 8.73
C ALA A 134 -17.57 -2.41 8.95
N ALA A 135 -17.43 -1.74 10.09
CA ALA A 135 -18.20 -0.55 10.42
C ALA A 135 -17.96 0.64 9.47
N GLN A 136 -16.81 0.71 8.80
CA GLN A 136 -16.48 1.73 7.81
C GLN A 136 -17.06 1.46 6.42
N GLN A 137 -17.70 0.31 6.21
CA GLN A 137 -18.33 -0.09 4.95
C GLN A 137 -17.40 0.10 3.73
N PRO A 138 -16.24 -0.55 3.69
CA PRO A 138 -15.28 -0.34 2.61
C PRO A 138 -15.84 -0.83 1.28
N SER A 139 -15.70 -0.02 0.24
CA SER A 139 -16.12 -0.36 -1.13
C SER A 139 -15.11 -1.27 -1.81
N PRO A 140 -15.52 -2.40 -2.42
CA PRO A 140 -14.60 -3.28 -3.12
C PRO A 140 -14.08 -2.65 -4.41
N VAL A 141 -12.77 -2.79 -4.67
CA VAL A 141 -12.10 -2.32 -5.88
C VAL A 141 -11.69 -3.50 -6.74
N LYS A 142 -12.14 -3.52 -7.99
CA LYS A 142 -11.68 -4.50 -8.99
C LYS A 142 -10.33 -4.06 -9.55
N LEU A 143 -9.36 -4.95 -9.51
CA LEU A 143 -8.07 -4.80 -10.18
C LEU A 143 -8.21 -5.16 -11.66
N ARG A 144 -7.69 -4.32 -12.54
CA ARG A 144 -7.62 -4.59 -13.98
C ARG A 144 -6.31 -5.27 -14.34
#